data_dcb28bbb02f84c8157ac17530e9ae8d5
#
_entry.id   dcb28bbb02f84c8157ac17530e9ae8d5
#
_cell.length_a   1.000
_cell.length_b   1.000
_cell.length_c   1.000
_cell.angle_alpha   90.00
_cell.angle_beta   90.00
_cell.angle_gamma   90.00
#
_symmetry.space_group_name_H-M   'P 1'
#
loop_
_entity.id
_entity.type
_entity.pdbx_description
1 polymer ?
#
loop_
_entity_poly.entity_id
_entity_poly.type
_entity_poly.pdbx_seq_one_letter_code
_entity_poly.pdbx_strand_id
1 'polypeptide(L)'
;VANQRSKENSYSSERKQRLDELGFVWNTLTAAWEEGFSKLIQFKEAEGHCRVERAIKLDGFRLGLWVKQQRKNQERLLPDRKKKLENIGFIWDPYATDWEEGFTRLRQFKETEGHCKIASSFKIDGFHLGRWVNVQRRNFENMSPERKQRLDDIGFVWDALAESWEEGFTKLLKFKAAEGHVKVPIAYKEDGFNLGSWCGTQRQKRNSLSTERKQRLDAIGFIWNASKDKT
;
A
#
# COMPACT_ATOMS: atom_id res chain seq x y z
N VAL A 1 -31.71 -31.98 20.96
CA VAL A 1 -31.63 -30.73 20.19
C VAL A 1 -31.42 -31.01 18.70
N ALA A 2 -30.40 -31.76 18.27
CA ALA A 2 -30.15 -32.05 16.84
C ALA A 2 -31.36 -32.77 16.18
N ASN A 3 -31.97 -33.72 16.87
CA ASN A 3 -33.13 -34.49 16.38
C ASN A 3 -34.41 -33.64 16.25
N GLN A 4 -34.52 -32.53 16.98
CA GLN A 4 -35.67 -31.60 16.88
C GLN A 4 -35.54 -30.72 15.60
N ARG A 5 -34.33 -30.28 15.30
CA ARG A 5 -34.04 -29.45 14.08
C ARG A 5 -34.33 -30.18 12.78
N SER A 6 -33.99 -31.47 12.70
CA SER A 6 -34.24 -32.27 11.49
C SER A 6 -35.73 -32.52 11.23
N LYS A 7 -36.62 -32.30 12.24
CA LYS A 7 -38.05 -32.48 12.15
C LYS A 7 -38.85 -31.16 12.10
N GLU A 8 -38.19 -30.06 11.80
CA GLU A 8 -38.83 -28.72 11.76
C GLU A 8 -40.10 -28.71 10.92
N ASN A 9 -40.06 -29.30 9.73
CA ASN A 9 -41.21 -29.34 8.80
C ASN A 9 -42.31 -30.30 9.21
N SER A 10 -42.10 -31.14 10.22
CA SER A 10 -43.06 -32.11 10.73
C SER A 10 -43.80 -31.66 12.00
N TYR A 11 -43.46 -30.48 12.55
CA TYR A 11 -44.13 -29.96 13.76
C TYR A 11 -45.35 -29.14 13.41
N SER A 12 -46.37 -29.23 14.28
CA SER A 12 -47.54 -28.33 14.26
C SER A 12 -47.11 -26.90 14.56
N SER A 13 -47.90 -25.94 14.05
CA SER A 13 -47.65 -24.51 14.29
C SER A 13 -47.53 -24.15 15.76
N GLU A 14 -48.38 -24.72 16.58
CA GLU A 14 -48.40 -24.53 18.04
C GLU A 14 -47.05 -25.01 18.68
N ARG A 15 -46.54 -26.17 18.26
CA ARG A 15 -45.31 -26.72 18.79
C ARG A 15 -44.08 -25.92 18.34
N LYS A 16 -44.11 -25.39 17.12
CA LYS A 16 -43.09 -24.46 16.63
C LYS A 16 -43.10 -23.19 17.45
N GLN A 17 -44.25 -22.59 17.63
CA GLN A 17 -44.41 -21.35 18.41
C GLN A 17 -43.87 -21.50 19.84
N ARG A 18 -44.21 -22.59 20.54
CA ARG A 18 -43.69 -22.85 21.90
C ARG A 18 -42.17 -23.02 21.96
N LEU A 19 -41.58 -23.59 20.92
CA LEU A 19 -40.10 -23.68 20.81
C LEU A 19 -39.49 -22.33 20.48
N ASP A 20 -40.13 -21.52 19.63
CA ASP A 20 -39.68 -20.16 19.30
C ASP A 20 -39.73 -19.25 20.56
N GLU A 21 -40.79 -19.32 21.35
CA GLU A 21 -40.93 -18.60 22.64
C GLU A 21 -39.82 -18.97 23.66
N LEU A 22 -39.30 -20.20 23.59
CA LEU A 22 -38.16 -20.65 24.38
C LEU A 22 -36.80 -20.26 23.74
N GLY A 23 -36.78 -19.49 22.63
CA GLY A 23 -35.59 -19.10 21.93
C GLY A 23 -34.89 -20.27 21.17
N PHE A 24 -35.68 -21.26 20.73
CA PHE A 24 -35.11 -22.40 20.02
C PHE A 24 -34.60 -22.02 18.64
N VAL A 25 -33.30 -22.19 18.43
CA VAL A 25 -32.62 -21.90 17.16
C VAL A 25 -32.79 -23.07 16.19
N TRP A 26 -33.64 -22.94 15.19
CA TRP A 26 -33.84 -23.95 14.16
C TRP A 26 -32.66 -24.10 13.23
N ASN A 27 -32.15 -23.01 12.72
CA ASN A 27 -31.02 -22.98 11.84
C ASN A 27 -29.79 -22.38 12.54
N THR A 28 -28.93 -23.25 13.04
CA THR A 28 -27.70 -22.84 13.76
C THR A 28 -26.71 -22.08 12.87
N LEU A 29 -26.68 -22.36 11.56
CA LEU A 29 -25.81 -21.66 10.62
C LEU A 29 -26.29 -20.22 10.38
N THR A 30 -27.61 -20.02 10.37
CA THR A 30 -28.18 -18.67 10.29
C THR A 30 -27.93 -17.90 11.57
N ALA A 31 -28.16 -18.48 12.73
CA ALA A 31 -27.90 -17.83 14.01
C ALA A 31 -26.43 -17.46 14.20
N ALA A 32 -25.51 -18.37 13.86
CA ALA A 32 -24.08 -18.08 13.93
C ALA A 32 -23.63 -16.98 12.95
N TRP A 33 -24.30 -16.87 11.81
CA TRP A 33 -24.03 -15.78 10.87
C TRP A 33 -24.53 -14.44 11.41
N GLU A 34 -25.75 -14.38 11.93
CA GLU A 34 -26.33 -13.16 12.52
C GLU A 34 -25.56 -12.69 13.76
N GLU A 35 -25.06 -13.61 14.60
CA GLU A 35 -24.15 -13.28 15.70
C GLU A 35 -22.88 -12.58 15.19
N GLY A 36 -22.21 -13.15 14.18
CA GLY A 36 -21.02 -12.55 13.57
C GLY A 36 -21.30 -11.19 12.95
N PHE A 37 -22.46 -11.04 12.30
CA PHE A 37 -22.88 -9.77 11.71
C PHE A 37 -23.16 -8.71 12.77
N SER A 38 -23.84 -9.07 13.87
CA SER A 38 -24.06 -8.19 15.02
C SER A 38 -22.74 -7.72 15.64
N LYS A 39 -21.78 -8.64 15.82
CA LYS A 39 -20.44 -8.29 16.33
C LYS A 39 -19.67 -7.38 15.37
N LEU A 40 -19.86 -7.52 14.07
CA LEU A 40 -19.26 -6.62 13.09
C LEU A 40 -19.86 -5.21 13.15
N ILE A 41 -21.19 -5.10 13.37
CA ILE A 41 -21.85 -3.80 13.57
C ILE A 41 -21.30 -3.12 14.84
N GLN A 42 -21.23 -3.83 15.97
CA GLN A 42 -20.64 -3.30 17.21
C GLN A 42 -19.21 -2.81 17.01
N PHE A 43 -18.39 -3.57 16.28
CA PHE A 43 -17.04 -3.16 15.96
C PHE A 43 -17.01 -1.89 15.10
N LYS A 44 -17.88 -1.80 14.08
CA LYS A 44 -17.98 -0.60 13.23
C LYS A 44 -18.43 0.63 14.02
N GLU A 45 -19.37 0.49 14.94
CA GLU A 45 -19.83 1.60 15.79
C GLU A 45 -18.72 2.12 16.71
N ALA A 46 -17.85 1.22 17.21
CA ALA A 46 -16.73 1.59 18.05
C ALA A 46 -15.55 2.20 17.27
N GLU A 47 -15.21 1.63 16.12
CA GLU A 47 -13.98 1.96 15.35
C GLU A 47 -14.26 2.89 14.16
N GLY A 48 -15.52 3.09 13.78
CA GLY A 48 -15.91 3.89 12.61
C GLY A 48 -15.76 3.19 11.26
N HIS A 49 -15.28 1.94 11.22
CA HIS A 49 -15.01 1.20 9.99
C HIS A 49 -15.17 -0.31 10.12
N CYS A 50 -15.28 -1.03 8.97
CA CYS A 50 -15.35 -2.50 8.93
C CYS A 50 -13.97 -3.16 8.64
N ARG A 51 -12.85 -2.48 8.92
CA ARG A 51 -11.50 -3.02 8.73
C ARG A 51 -11.10 -3.84 9.96
N VAL A 52 -11.49 -5.12 9.97
CA VAL A 52 -11.22 -6.03 11.09
C VAL A 52 -9.96 -6.83 10.80
N GLU A 53 -8.96 -6.73 11.69
CA GLU A 53 -7.77 -7.55 11.63
C GLU A 53 -8.06 -8.99 12.05
N ARG A 54 -7.25 -9.94 11.55
CA ARG A 54 -7.46 -11.38 11.78
C ARG A 54 -7.48 -11.78 13.26
N ALA A 55 -6.70 -11.08 14.09
CA ALA A 55 -6.56 -11.40 15.52
C ALA A 55 -7.72 -10.90 16.39
N ILE A 56 -8.57 -10.01 15.86
CA ILE A 56 -9.62 -9.34 16.64
C ILE A 56 -10.65 -10.33 17.15
N LYS A 57 -10.91 -10.23 18.45
CA LYS A 57 -11.98 -10.92 19.18
C LYS A 57 -12.84 -9.86 19.87
N LEU A 58 -14.16 -10.05 19.84
CA LEU A 58 -15.12 -9.20 20.53
C LEU A 58 -15.98 -10.10 21.43
N ASP A 59 -15.97 -9.88 22.74
CA ASP A 59 -16.66 -10.69 23.74
C ASP A 59 -16.44 -12.21 23.58
N GLY A 60 -15.17 -12.61 23.33
CA GLY A 60 -14.80 -14.01 23.09
C GLY A 60 -15.07 -14.51 21.66
N PHE A 61 -15.89 -13.81 20.87
CA PHE A 61 -16.16 -14.15 19.48
C PHE A 61 -14.97 -13.79 18.56
N ARG A 62 -14.52 -14.73 17.73
CA ARG A 62 -13.37 -14.55 16.82
C ARG A 62 -13.76 -13.76 15.56
N LEU A 63 -14.07 -12.48 15.73
CA LEU A 63 -14.59 -11.62 14.66
C LEU A 63 -13.69 -11.58 13.43
N GLY A 64 -12.38 -11.47 13.61
CA GLY A 64 -11.42 -11.44 12.49
C GLY A 64 -11.44 -12.71 11.64
N LEU A 65 -11.65 -13.88 12.25
CA LEU A 65 -11.79 -15.14 11.52
C LEU A 65 -13.14 -15.23 10.80
N TRP A 66 -14.21 -14.77 11.42
CA TRP A 66 -15.54 -14.70 10.79
C TRP A 66 -15.51 -13.80 9.56
N VAL A 67 -14.94 -12.59 9.65
CA VAL A 67 -14.75 -11.66 8.52
C VAL A 67 -13.93 -12.30 7.40
N LYS A 68 -12.82 -12.97 7.74
CA LYS A 68 -12.02 -13.72 6.76
C LYS A 68 -12.85 -14.79 6.04
N GLN A 69 -13.73 -15.49 6.78
CA GLN A 69 -14.59 -16.52 6.20
C GLN A 69 -15.65 -15.90 5.25
N GLN A 70 -16.22 -14.73 5.59
CA GLN A 70 -17.15 -14.03 4.69
C GLN A 70 -16.45 -13.67 3.37
N ARG A 71 -15.26 -13.08 3.43
CA ARG A 71 -14.45 -12.77 2.22
C ARG A 71 -14.17 -14.00 1.37
N LYS A 72 -13.77 -15.11 2.00
CA LYS A 72 -13.50 -16.37 1.30
C LYS A 72 -14.73 -16.94 0.60
N ASN A 73 -15.91 -16.75 1.20
CA ASN A 73 -17.17 -17.31 0.72
C ASN A 73 -18.02 -16.31 -0.07
N GLN A 74 -17.47 -15.17 -0.50
CA GLN A 74 -18.19 -14.08 -1.15
C GLN A 74 -19.15 -14.55 -2.25
N GLU A 75 -18.68 -15.45 -3.14
CA GLU A 75 -19.47 -15.97 -4.26
C GLU A 75 -20.57 -16.96 -3.86
N ARG A 76 -20.48 -17.50 -2.63
CA ARG A 76 -21.43 -18.49 -2.10
C ARG A 76 -22.38 -17.91 -1.05
N LEU A 77 -22.24 -16.63 -0.72
CA LEU A 77 -23.13 -15.96 0.22
C LEU A 77 -24.53 -15.80 -0.38
N LEU A 78 -25.52 -15.95 0.47
CA LEU A 78 -26.89 -15.60 0.11
C LEU A 78 -26.94 -14.10 -0.26
N PRO A 79 -27.70 -13.72 -1.31
CA PRO A 79 -27.78 -12.32 -1.76
C PRO A 79 -28.12 -11.34 -0.64
N ASP A 80 -29.05 -11.69 0.24
CA ASP A 80 -29.46 -10.86 1.37
C ASP A 80 -28.30 -10.62 2.36
N ARG A 81 -27.49 -11.64 2.63
CA ARG A 81 -26.31 -11.51 3.49
C ARG A 81 -25.23 -10.64 2.88
N LYS A 82 -25.01 -10.80 1.58
CA LYS A 82 -24.06 -9.96 0.83
C LYS A 82 -24.50 -8.51 0.87
N LYS A 83 -25.78 -8.23 0.61
CA LYS A 83 -26.37 -6.90 0.69
C LYS A 83 -26.29 -6.28 2.10
N LYS A 84 -26.57 -7.06 3.15
CA LYS A 84 -26.40 -6.60 4.54
C LYS A 84 -24.96 -6.15 4.80
N LEU A 85 -23.97 -6.93 4.38
CA LEU A 85 -22.55 -6.59 4.51
C LEU A 85 -22.17 -5.35 3.71
N GLU A 86 -22.63 -5.23 2.48
CA GLU A 86 -22.38 -4.06 1.62
C GLU A 86 -22.95 -2.78 2.21
N ASN A 87 -24.15 -2.83 2.76
CA ASN A 87 -24.83 -1.68 3.39
C ASN A 87 -24.05 -1.11 4.59
N ILE A 88 -23.29 -1.94 5.29
CA ILE A 88 -22.44 -1.46 6.39
C ILE A 88 -21.02 -1.08 5.94
N GLY A 89 -20.74 -1.10 4.63
CA GLY A 89 -19.41 -0.79 4.10
C GLY A 89 -18.38 -1.90 4.36
N PHE A 90 -18.80 -3.17 4.25
CA PHE A 90 -17.90 -4.31 4.42
C PHE A 90 -16.82 -4.32 3.35
N ILE A 91 -15.57 -4.42 3.78
CA ILE A 91 -14.41 -4.43 2.87
C ILE A 91 -14.15 -5.85 2.42
N TRP A 92 -14.51 -6.16 1.17
CA TRP A 92 -14.31 -7.48 0.56
C TRP A 92 -12.84 -7.76 0.26
N ASP A 93 -12.16 -6.83 -0.36
CA ASP A 93 -10.71 -6.89 -0.65
C ASP A 93 -9.97 -5.76 0.08
N PRO A 94 -9.38 -6.03 1.26
CA PRO A 94 -8.62 -5.04 1.99
C PRO A 94 -7.37 -4.58 1.23
N TYR A 95 -6.77 -5.44 0.39
CA TYR A 95 -5.57 -5.08 -0.38
C TYR A 95 -5.89 -4.12 -1.52
N ALA A 96 -7.06 -4.28 -2.17
CA ALA A 96 -7.52 -3.32 -3.15
C ALA A 96 -7.80 -1.96 -2.49
N THR A 97 -8.49 -1.96 -1.36
CA THR A 97 -8.79 -0.74 -0.60
C THR A 97 -7.51 -0.03 -0.13
N ASP A 98 -6.53 -0.76 0.41
CA ASP A 98 -5.25 -0.21 0.85
C ASP A 98 -4.45 0.37 -0.33
N TRP A 99 -4.56 -0.25 -1.50
CA TRP A 99 -3.92 0.24 -2.70
C TRP A 99 -4.54 1.56 -3.17
N GLU A 100 -5.86 1.65 -3.23
CA GLU A 100 -6.58 2.87 -3.63
C GLU A 100 -6.32 4.03 -2.65
N GLU A 101 -6.29 3.77 -1.36
CA GLU A 101 -5.93 4.76 -0.35
C GLU A 101 -4.52 5.29 -0.59
N GLY A 102 -3.54 4.40 -0.75
CA GLY A 102 -2.15 4.79 -1.02
C GLY A 102 -1.99 5.56 -2.32
N PHE A 103 -2.66 5.12 -3.38
CA PHE A 103 -2.65 5.80 -4.68
C PHE A 103 -3.27 7.21 -4.60
N THR A 104 -4.39 7.37 -3.91
CA THR A 104 -5.04 8.65 -3.71
C THR A 104 -4.12 9.63 -2.96
N ARG A 105 -3.48 9.18 -1.88
CA ARG A 105 -2.53 10.00 -1.11
C ARG A 105 -1.28 10.35 -1.91
N LEU A 106 -0.78 9.43 -2.73
CA LEU A 106 0.35 9.69 -3.62
C LEU A 106 -0.01 10.76 -4.67
N ARG A 107 -1.21 10.69 -5.24
CA ARG A 107 -1.70 11.69 -6.18
C ARG A 107 -1.83 13.07 -5.53
N GLN A 108 -2.41 13.16 -4.33
CA GLN A 108 -2.48 14.39 -3.56
C GLN A 108 -1.08 14.97 -3.26
N PHE A 109 -0.14 14.11 -2.86
CA PHE A 109 1.24 14.53 -2.67
C PHE A 109 1.86 15.11 -3.95
N LYS A 110 1.65 14.46 -5.10
CA LYS A 110 2.12 14.98 -6.38
C LYS A 110 1.49 16.33 -6.74
N GLU A 111 0.20 16.50 -6.50
CA GLU A 111 -0.51 17.77 -6.75
C GLU A 111 0.07 18.93 -5.91
N THR A 112 0.53 18.64 -4.70
CA THR A 112 1.13 19.63 -3.79
C THR A 112 2.62 19.89 -4.09
N GLU A 113 3.40 18.82 -4.27
CA GLU A 113 4.87 18.88 -4.38
C GLU A 113 5.37 18.91 -5.84
N GLY A 114 4.51 18.63 -6.81
CA GLY A 114 4.87 18.58 -8.23
C GLY A 114 5.59 17.30 -8.67
N HIS A 115 5.85 16.34 -7.75
CA HIS A 115 6.60 15.11 -8.03
C HIS A 115 6.18 13.93 -7.17
N CYS A 116 6.58 12.69 -7.56
CA CYS A 116 6.35 11.47 -6.78
C CYS A 116 7.59 10.98 -6.01
N LYS A 117 8.57 11.86 -5.72
CA LYS A 117 9.79 11.53 -4.97
C LYS A 117 9.49 11.57 -3.47
N ILE A 118 9.23 10.41 -2.87
CA ILE A 118 8.84 10.29 -1.47
C ILE A 118 9.91 9.58 -0.67
N ALA A 119 10.32 10.18 0.45
CA ALA A 119 11.24 9.53 1.40
C ALA A 119 10.58 8.31 2.06
N SER A 120 11.36 7.25 2.31
CA SER A 120 10.83 5.99 2.89
C SER A 120 10.13 6.16 4.23
N SER A 121 10.51 7.19 5.00
CA SER A 121 9.92 7.51 6.31
C SER A 121 8.71 8.44 6.24
N PHE A 122 8.35 8.94 5.05
CA PHE A 122 7.31 9.95 4.90
C PHE A 122 5.93 9.41 5.28
N LYS A 123 5.19 10.22 6.05
CA LYS A 123 3.82 9.95 6.48
C LYS A 123 2.93 11.14 6.15
N ILE A 124 1.67 10.85 5.82
CA ILE A 124 0.62 11.84 5.65
C ILE A 124 -0.63 11.37 6.40
N ASP A 125 -1.17 12.17 7.30
CA ASP A 125 -2.34 11.85 8.14
C ASP A 125 -2.23 10.46 8.81
N GLY A 126 -1.06 10.13 9.36
CA GLY A 126 -0.79 8.83 9.97
C GLY A 126 -0.50 7.68 8.99
N PHE A 127 -0.79 7.86 7.71
CA PHE A 127 -0.51 6.85 6.68
C PHE A 127 0.97 6.85 6.27
N HIS A 128 1.60 5.68 6.28
CA HIS A 128 3.01 5.50 5.91
C HIS A 128 3.20 5.47 4.39
N LEU A 129 3.04 6.63 3.71
CA LEU A 129 3.09 6.71 2.25
C LEU A 129 4.44 6.26 1.67
N GLY A 130 5.56 6.61 2.31
CA GLY A 130 6.88 6.16 1.87
C GLY A 130 7.05 4.64 1.88
N ARG A 131 6.49 3.96 2.90
CA ARG A 131 6.48 2.50 2.97
C ARG A 131 5.59 1.90 1.86
N TRP A 132 4.42 2.49 1.64
CA TRP A 132 3.51 2.05 0.58
C TRP A 132 4.19 2.14 -0.81
N VAL A 133 4.83 3.27 -1.12
CA VAL A 133 5.62 3.47 -2.35
C VAL A 133 6.68 2.39 -2.52
N ASN A 134 7.44 2.07 -1.47
CA ASN A 134 8.46 1.02 -1.52
C ASN A 134 7.86 -0.38 -1.73
N VAL A 135 6.65 -0.64 -1.22
CA VAL A 135 5.92 -1.89 -1.50
C VAL A 135 5.54 -1.96 -2.98
N GLN A 136 5.06 -0.85 -3.59
CA GLN A 136 4.74 -0.85 -5.02
C GLN A 136 5.98 -1.14 -5.88
N ARG A 137 7.11 -0.49 -5.60
CA ARG A 137 8.39 -0.75 -6.30
C ARG A 137 8.79 -2.23 -6.25
N ARG A 138 8.71 -2.87 -5.07
CA ARG A 138 9.06 -4.29 -4.89
C ARG A 138 8.10 -5.23 -5.60
N ASN A 139 6.83 -4.85 -5.70
CA ASN A 139 5.79 -5.67 -6.30
C ASN A 139 5.60 -5.41 -7.80
N PHE A 140 6.50 -4.67 -8.44
CA PHE A 140 6.39 -4.29 -9.86
C PHE A 140 6.06 -5.48 -10.76
N GLU A 141 6.82 -6.58 -10.65
CA GLU A 141 6.64 -7.76 -11.51
C GLU A 141 5.26 -8.43 -11.35
N ASN A 142 4.69 -8.39 -10.13
CA ASN A 142 3.42 -9.04 -9.78
C ASN A 142 2.22 -8.09 -9.81
N MET A 143 2.43 -6.82 -10.19
CA MET A 143 1.37 -5.82 -10.24
C MET A 143 0.54 -5.95 -11.51
N SER A 144 -0.78 -5.72 -11.40
CA SER A 144 -1.64 -5.70 -12.58
C SER A 144 -1.25 -4.57 -13.55
N PRO A 145 -1.39 -4.79 -14.87
CA PRO A 145 -1.10 -3.77 -15.87
C PRO A 145 -1.83 -2.45 -15.63
N GLU A 146 -3.08 -2.52 -15.20
CA GLU A 146 -3.90 -1.34 -14.86
C GLU A 146 -3.27 -0.50 -13.74
N ARG A 147 -2.83 -1.14 -12.65
CA ARG A 147 -2.17 -0.43 -11.54
C ARG A 147 -0.82 0.17 -11.95
N LYS A 148 -0.05 -0.55 -12.77
CA LYS A 148 1.20 -0.02 -13.35
C LYS A 148 0.91 1.24 -14.14
N GLN A 149 -0.02 1.18 -15.08
CA GLN A 149 -0.39 2.31 -15.92
C GLN A 149 -0.83 3.52 -15.09
N ARG A 150 -1.70 3.32 -14.11
CA ARG A 150 -2.14 4.41 -13.22
C ARG A 150 -0.99 5.07 -12.46
N LEU A 151 0.00 4.30 -12.04
CA LEU A 151 1.22 4.82 -11.40
C LEU A 151 2.11 5.55 -12.41
N ASP A 152 2.28 5.02 -13.62
CA ASP A 152 3.03 5.66 -14.70
C ASP A 152 2.40 7.00 -15.10
N ASP A 153 1.08 7.08 -15.21
CA ASP A 153 0.33 8.31 -15.56
C ASP A 153 0.56 9.46 -14.58
N ILE A 154 0.82 9.13 -13.31
CA ILE A 154 1.20 10.13 -12.32
C ILE A 154 2.72 10.36 -12.21
N GLY A 155 3.53 9.77 -13.09
CA GLY A 155 4.99 9.90 -13.06
C GLY A 155 5.62 9.21 -11.84
N PHE A 156 5.15 8.02 -11.50
CA PHE A 156 5.70 7.24 -10.39
C PHE A 156 7.14 6.82 -10.68
N VAL A 157 8.01 7.07 -9.72
CA VAL A 157 9.43 6.72 -9.82
C VAL A 157 9.65 5.28 -9.38
N TRP A 158 9.81 4.37 -10.33
CA TRP A 158 10.05 2.95 -10.05
C TRP A 158 11.45 2.69 -9.50
N ASP A 159 12.47 3.24 -10.13
CA ASP A 159 13.87 3.16 -9.67
C ASP A 159 14.35 4.53 -9.16
N ALA A 160 14.19 4.76 -7.87
CA ALA A 160 14.60 6.01 -7.23
C ALA A 160 16.13 6.23 -7.28
N LEU A 161 16.92 5.14 -7.37
CA LEU A 161 18.38 5.26 -7.47
C LEU A 161 18.81 5.63 -8.89
N ALA A 162 18.15 5.08 -9.91
CA ALA A 162 18.40 5.46 -11.29
C ALA A 162 18.01 6.92 -11.52
N GLU A 163 16.85 7.35 -11.08
CA GLU A 163 16.40 8.72 -11.23
C GLU A 163 17.28 9.73 -10.49
N SER A 164 17.65 9.43 -9.24
CA SER A 164 18.57 10.29 -8.49
C SER A 164 19.95 10.41 -9.17
N TRP A 165 20.38 9.34 -9.84
CA TRP A 165 21.62 9.38 -10.61
C TRP A 165 21.48 10.27 -11.86
N GLU A 166 20.39 10.16 -12.60
CA GLU A 166 20.10 11.00 -13.79
C GLU A 166 19.96 12.47 -13.42
N GLU A 167 19.30 12.77 -12.31
CA GLU A 167 19.22 14.14 -11.80
C GLU A 167 20.60 14.72 -11.50
N GLY A 168 21.44 13.98 -10.78
CA GLY A 168 22.80 14.41 -10.48
C GLY A 168 23.66 14.57 -11.74
N PHE A 169 23.53 13.66 -12.70
CA PHE A 169 24.25 13.76 -13.96
C PHE A 169 23.80 14.97 -14.80
N THR A 170 22.51 15.23 -14.88
CA THR A 170 21.95 16.41 -15.57
C THR A 170 22.45 17.71 -14.94
N LYS A 171 22.46 17.79 -13.60
CA LYS A 171 23.00 18.98 -12.90
C LYS A 171 24.50 19.13 -13.09
N LEU A 172 25.25 18.04 -13.17
CA LEU A 172 26.68 18.07 -13.50
C LEU A 172 26.93 18.60 -14.92
N LEU A 173 26.08 18.23 -15.89
CA LEU A 173 26.16 18.78 -17.25
C LEU A 173 25.86 20.29 -17.27
N LYS A 174 24.85 20.76 -16.52
CA LYS A 174 24.56 22.20 -16.37
C LYS A 174 25.75 22.93 -15.76
N PHE A 175 26.32 22.40 -14.67
CA PHE A 175 27.51 22.96 -14.05
C PHE A 175 28.67 23.05 -15.03
N LYS A 176 28.95 21.98 -15.80
CA LYS A 176 30.00 21.97 -16.83
C LYS A 176 29.74 23.03 -17.90
N ALA A 177 28.50 23.21 -18.33
CA ALA A 177 28.17 24.21 -19.34
C ALA A 177 28.37 25.64 -18.83
N ALA A 178 28.12 25.91 -17.55
CA ALA A 178 28.29 27.21 -16.91
C ALA A 178 29.78 27.52 -16.59
N GLU A 179 30.50 26.54 -16.02
CA GLU A 179 31.84 26.74 -15.46
C GLU A 179 32.98 26.31 -16.44
N GLY A 180 32.65 25.61 -17.53
CA GLY A 180 33.63 25.08 -18.48
C GLY A 180 34.39 23.84 -17.97
N HIS A 181 34.11 23.35 -16.78
CA HIS A 181 34.80 22.22 -16.16
C HIS A 181 33.88 21.38 -15.27
N VAL A 182 34.33 20.21 -14.79
CA VAL A 182 33.59 19.30 -13.90
C VAL A 182 34.18 19.22 -12.48
N LYS A 183 34.98 20.22 -12.09
CA LYS A 183 35.55 20.32 -10.74
C LYS A 183 34.54 20.94 -9.79
N VAL A 184 33.53 20.13 -9.35
CA VAL A 184 32.48 20.59 -8.45
C VAL A 184 32.99 20.62 -7.02
N PRO A 185 32.93 21.77 -6.30
CA PRO A 185 33.27 21.87 -4.88
C PRO A 185 32.37 20.98 -4.03
N ILE A 186 32.91 20.39 -2.96
CA ILE A 186 32.17 19.43 -2.11
C ILE A 186 30.85 20.00 -1.52
N ALA A 187 30.86 21.29 -1.18
CA ALA A 187 29.71 21.97 -0.61
C ALA A 187 28.75 22.57 -1.65
N TYR A 188 29.05 22.42 -2.96
CA TYR A 188 28.26 23.03 -4.01
C TYR A 188 26.88 22.39 -4.14
N LYS A 189 25.87 23.26 -4.23
CA LYS A 189 24.47 22.88 -4.43
C LYS A 189 23.93 23.55 -5.69
N GLU A 190 23.16 22.80 -6.46
CA GLU A 190 22.43 23.24 -7.65
C GLU A 190 20.93 23.06 -7.42
N ASP A 191 20.16 24.14 -7.35
CA ASP A 191 18.70 24.10 -7.07
C ASP A 191 18.36 23.21 -5.85
N GLY A 192 19.07 23.38 -4.74
CA GLY A 192 18.90 22.57 -3.54
C GLY A 192 19.51 21.15 -3.57
N PHE A 193 19.95 20.68 -4.72
CA PHE A 193 20.59 19.36 -4.87
C PHE A 193 22.09 19.46 -4.48
N ASN A 194 22.58 18.58 -3.62
CA ASN A 194 23.95 18.54 -3.16
C ASN A 194 24.89 17.94 -4.23
N LEU A 195 25.16 18.67 -5.33
CA LEU A 195 25.94 18.18 -6.46
C LEU A 195 27.37 17.77 -6.08
N GLY A 196 28.02 18.54 -5.22
CA GLY A 196 29.37 18.20 -4.75
C GLY A 196 29.43 16.87 -4.01
N SER A 197 28.48 16.62 -3.10
CA SER A 197 28.35 15.35 -2.40
C SER A 197 28.01 14.21 -3.34
N TRP A 198 27.14 14.44 -4.33
CA TRP A 198 26.82 13.45 -5.36
C TRP A 198 28.08 13.04 -6.15
N CYS A 199 28.88 14.00 -6.59
CA CYS A 199 30.17 13.73 -7.26
C CYS A 199 31.11 12.91 -6.38
N GLY A 200 31.19 13.24 -5.08
CA GLY A 200 31.94 12.46 -4.09
C GLY A 200 31.47 11.01 -4.03
N THR A 201 30.16 10.79 -4.02
CA THR A 201 29.55 9.45 -4.03
C THR A 201 29.90 8.67 -5.30
N GLN A 202 29.91 9.32 -6.48
CA GLN A 202 30.30 8.64 -7.72
C GLN A 202 31.77 8.17 -7.66
N ARG A 203 32.66 9.00 -7.12
CA ARG A 203 34.07 8.64 -6.91
C ARG A 203 34.22 7.42 -6.01
N GLN A 204 33.53 7.41 -4.86
CA GLN A 204 33.55 6.29 -3.91
C GLN A 204 33.01 5.00 -4.53
N LYS A 205 31.92 5.11 -5.29
CA LYS A 205 31.24 3.98 -5.92
C LYS A 205 31.78 3.61 -7.30
N ARG A 206 32.93 4.13 -7.73
CA ARG A 206 33.47 3.91 -9.07
C ARG A 206 33.43 2.44 -9.51
N ASN A 207 33.85 1.53 -8.64
CA ASN A 207 33.93 0.11 -8.97
C ASN A 207 32.59 -0.60 -9.06
N SER A 208 31.55 -0.05 -8.43
CA SER A 208 30.16 -0.61 -8.42
C SER A 208 29.22 0.09 -9.40
N LEU A 209 29.65 1.16 -10.09
CA LEU A 209 28.85 1.78 -11.14
C LEU A 209 28.75 0.85 -12.36
N SER A 210 27.60 0.91 -13.06
CA SER A 210 27.45 0.24 -14.35
C SER A 210 28.44 0.79 -15.39
N THR A 211 28.76 -0.04 -16.36
CA THR A 211 29.64 0.37 -17.47
C THR A 211 29.13 1.61 -18.19
N GLU A 212 27.82 1.66 -18.45
CA GLU A 212 27.18 2.80 -19.09
C GLU A 212 27.36 4.10 -18.26
N ARG A 213 27.11 4.09 -16.95
CA ARG A 213 27.29 5.27 -16.10
C ARG A 213 28.76 5.74 -16.06
N LYS A 214 29.71 4.80 -16.02
CA LYS A 214 31.14 5.13 -16.10
C LYS A 214 31.46 5.82 -17.42
N GLN A 215 31.05 5.24 -18.54
CA GLN A 215 31.29 5.79 -19.87
C GLN A 215 30.69 7.20 -20.01
N ARG A 216 29.48 7.43 -19.52
CA ARG A 216 28.85 8.76 -19.55
C ARG A 216 29.61 9.79 -18.71
N LEU A 217 30.11 9.42 -17.54
CA LEU A 217 30.97 10.28 -16.71
C LEU A 217 32.31 10.53 -17.37
N ASP A 218 32.95 9.52 -17.95
CA ASP A 218 34.24 9.63 -18.67
C ASP A 218 34.10 10.55 -19.90
N ALA A 219 33.01 10.44 -20.64
CA ALA A 219 32.74 11.26 -21.83
C ALA A 219 32.65 12.77 -21.52
N ILE A 220 32.25 13.14 -20.30
CA ILE A 220 32.24 14.56 -19.88
C ILE A 220 33.56 14.99 -19.21
N GLY A 221 34.55 14.11 -19.11
CA GLY A 221 35.83 14.38 -18.44
C GLY A 221 35.75 14.37 -16.90
N PHE A 222 34.87 13.51 -16.32
CA PHE A 222 34.69 13.44 -14.88
C PHE A 222 35.98 13.04 -14.15
N ILE A 223 36.37 13.80 -13.14
CA ILE A 223 37.60 13.59 -12.38
C ILE A 223 37.37 12.58 -11.26
N TRP A 224 37.88 11.37 -11.45
CA TRP A 224 37.73 10.28 -10.47
C TRP A 224 38.63 10.43 -9.23
N ASN A 225 39.81 11.03 -9.36
CA ASN A 225 40.76 11.23 -8.27
C ASN A 225 40.91 12.73 -7.97
N ALA A 226 40.13 13.20 -6.97
CA ALA A 226 40.14 14.61 -6.56
C ALA A 226 41.43 15.03 -5.81
N SER A 227 42.33 14.09 -5.48
CA SER A 227 43.52 14.35 -4.64
C SER A 227 44.78 14.77 -5.42
N LYS A 228 44.73 14.91 -6.75
CA LYS A 228 45.90 15.24 -7.55
C LYS A 228 46.05 16.70 -7.98
N ASP A 229 45.15 17.57 -7.64
CA ASP A 229 45.22 18.99 -7.96
C ASP A 229 45.44 19.84 -6.70
N LYS A 230 46.54 19.60 -5.97
CA LYS A 230 47.19 20.60 -5.14
C LYS A 230 48.43 21.09 -5.90
N THR A 231 48.24 22.00 -6.80
CA THR A 231 49.27 22.92 -7.27
C THR A 231 48.56 24.20 -7.69
#